data_d6978d6724c98519e2bbdf1024b80029
#
_entry.id   d6978d6724c98519e2bbdf1024b80029
#
_cell.length_a   1.000
_cell.length_b   1.000
_cell.length_c   1.000
_cell.angle_alpha   90.00
_cell.angle_beta   90.00
_cell.angle_gamma   90.00
#
_symmetry.space_group_name_H-M   'P 1'
#
loop_
_entity.id
_entity.type
_entity.pdbx_description
1 polymer ?
#
loop_
_entity_poly.entity_id
_entity_poly.type
_entity_poly.pdbx_seq_one_letter_code
_entity_poly.pdbx_strand_id
1 'polypeptide(L)'
;MGIQMSYMTQMEIGESIKNGMGVIVPTGATEAHGPHMPTDTDTHQSEYIAIKLAERINALVAPPIAYGVSMTFENFPGTISLTIPTYQKMLFEIGAALIKQGFN
;
A
#
# COMPACT_ATOMS: atom_id res chain seq x y z
N MET A 1 -0.35 -20.07 -5.44
CA MET A 1 0.46 -18.87 -5.70
C MET A 1 -0.07 -17.71 -4.85
N GLY A 2 0.82 -16.94 -4.27
CA GLY A 2 0.42 -15.81 -3.46
C GLY A 2 -0.09 -14.64 -4.28
N ILE A 3 -0.75 -13.70 -3.61
CA ILE A 3 -1.28 -12.48 -4.22
C ILE A 3 -0.52 -11.23 -3.79
N GLN A 4 0.42 -11.38 -2.85
CA GLN A 4 1.22 -10.24 -2.36
C GLN A 4 2.49 -10.09 -3.19
N MET A 5 2.59 -8.98 -3.90
CA MET A 5 3.73 -8.69 -4.76
C MET A 5 5.08 -8.76 -4.03
N SER A 6 5.09 -8.44 -2.73
CA SER A 6 6.31 -8.47 -1.92
C SER A 6 6.96 -9.85 -1.86
N TYR A 7 6.20 -10.90 -2.09
CA TYR A 7 6.67 -12.29 -2.04
C TYR A 7 6.76 -12.93 -3.42
N MET A 8 6.56 -12.14 -4.47
CA MET A 8 6.54 -12.66 -5.85
C MET A 8 7.78 -12.20 -6.62
N THR A 9 8.19 -13.04 -7.55
CA THR A 9 9.25 -12.67 -8.48
C THR A 9 8.69 -11.82 -9.62
N GLN A 10 9.57 -11.12 -10.33
CA GLN A 10 9.14 -10.35 -11.50
C GLN A 10 8.47 -11.22 -12.55
N MET A 11 8.88 -12.48 -12.67
CA MET A 11 8.28 -13.42 -13.64
C MET A 11 6.84 -13.75 -13.27
N GLU A 12 6.60 -14.01 -11.98
CA GLU A 12 5.25 -14.29 -11.48
C GLU A 12 4.33 -13.08 -11.63
N ILE A 13 4.84 -11.88 -11.32
CA ILE A 13 4.07 -10.64 -11.49
C ILE A 13 3.76 -10.41 -12.97
N GLY A 14 4.75 -10.61 -13.85
CA GLY A 14 4.55 -10.46 -15.29
C GLY A 14 3.48 -11.39 -15.81
N GLU A 15 3.44 -12.64 -15.35
CA GLU A 15 2.41 -13.59 -15.72
C GLU A 15 1.03 -13.16 -15.24
N SER A 16 0.95 -12.63 -14.03
CA SER A 16 -0.30 -12.10 -13.48
C SER A 16 -0.84 -10.94 -14.32
N ILE A 17 0.04 -10.05 -14.76
CA ILE A 17 -0.34 -8.93 -15.63
C ILE A 17 -0.90 -9.47 -16.96
N LYS A 18 -0.22 -10.46 -17.56
CA LYS A 18 -0.69 -11.08 -18.80
C LYS A 18 -2.06 -11.71 -18.65
N ASN A 19 -2.37 -12.21 -17.46
CA ASN A 19 -3.67 -12.80 -17.17
C ASN A 19 -4.73 -11.76 -16.80
N GLY A 20 -4.43 -10.48 -16.95
CA GLY A 20 -5.38 -9.41 -16.75
C GLY A 20 -5.69 -9.09 -15.29
N MET A 21 -4.81 -9.48 -14.37
CA MET A 21 -5.02 -9.16 -12.96
C MET A 21 -4.86 -7.66 -12.69
N GLY A 22 -5.68 -7.14 -11.80
CA GLY A 22 -5.53 -5.80 -11.29
C GLY A 22 -4.54 -5.76 -10.13
N VAL A 23 -4.38 -4.58 -9.54
CA VAL A 23 -3.52 -4.40 -8.36
C VAL A 23 -4.18 -3.48 -7.36
N ILE A 24 -4.11 -3.86 -6.09
CA ILE A 24 -4.59 -3.05 -4.98
C ILE A 24 -3.36 -2.48 -4.29
N VAL A 25 -3.35 -1.17 -4.07
CA VAL A 25 -2.28 -0.49 -3.34
C VAL A 25 -2.83 -0.08 -1.98
N PRO A 26 -2.55 -0.84 -0.91
CA PRO A 26 -3.03 -0.45 0.42
C PRO A 26 -2.28 0.78 0.92
N THR A 27 -3.03 1.76 1.40
CA THR A 27 -2.44 2.97 1.96
C THR A 27 -2.70 3.03 3.45
N GLY A 28 -1.70 3.41 4.20
CA GLY A 28 -1.76 3.50 5.65
C GLY A 28 -1.02 4.72 6.16
N ALA A 29 -0.50 4.61 7.37
CA ALA A 29 0.26 5.67 8.01
C ALA A 29 1.14 5.06 9.11
N THR A 30 2.16 5.80 9.50
CA THR A 30 2.95 5.51 10.69
C THR A 30 2.75 6.69 11.62
N GLU A 31 1.85 6.53 12.58
CA GLU A 31 1.44 7.64 13.44
C GLU A 31 1.03 7.17 14.82
N ALA A 32 1.06 8.08 15.78
CA ALA A 32 0.68 7.80 17.16
C ALA A 32 -0.78 7.34 17.25
N HIS A 33 -1.01 6.30 18.03
CA HIS A 33 -2.35 5.71 18.28
C HIS A 33 -2.59 5.51 19.76
N GLY A 34 -2.14 6.44 20.59
CA GLY A 34 -2.27 6.37 22.03
C GLY A 34 -1.32 5.37 22.67
N PRO A 35 -1.42 5.14 23.98
CA PRO A 35 -0.49 4.28 24.70
C PRO A 35 -0.74 2.78 24.50
N HIS A 36 -1.83 2.40 23.83
CA HIS A 36 -2.28 1.02 23.79
C HIS A 36 -2.26 0.39 22.39
N MET A 37 -2.01 1.17 21.34
CA MET A 37 -2.02 0.67 19.98
C MET A 37 -0.71 1.02 19.25
N PRO A 38 -0.23 0.14 18.37
CA PRO A 38 1.03 0.38 17.67
C PRO A 38 0.87 1.45 16.58
N THR A 39 2.00 2.02 16.18
CA THR A 39 2.02 3.09 15.18
C THR A 39 1.68 2.63 13.77
N ASP A 40 1.69 1.31 13.50
CA ASP A 40 1.35 0.75 12.20
C ASP A 40 -0.12 0.33 12.08
N THR A 41 -0.96 0.75 13.02
CA THR A 41 -2.38 0.35 13.07
C THR A 41 -3.07 0.55 11.73
N ASP A 42 -2.94 1.73 11.12
CA ASP A 42 -3.61 2.03 9.86
C ASP A 42 -3.07 1.17 8.71
N THR A 43 -1.75 1.02 8.63
CA THR A 43 -1.10 0.22 7.60
C THR A 43 -1.49 -1.24 7.72
N HIS A 44 -1.51 -1.76 8.94
CA HIS A 44 -1.88 -3.15 9.19
C HIS A 44 -3.32 -3.44 8.77
N GLN A 45 -4.25 -2.57 9.13
CA GLN A 45 -5.66 -2.73 8.75
C GLN A 45 -5.84 -2.65 7.24
N SER A 46 -5.21 -1.68 6.61
CA SER A 46 -5.31 -1.48 5.17
C SER A 46 -4.79 -2.69 4.41
N GLU A 47 -3.64 -3.21 4.81
CA GLU A 47 -3.06 -4.38 4.17
C GLU A 47 -3.92 -5.62 4.38
N TYR A 48 -4.43 -5.83 5.58
CA TYR A 48 -5.31 -6.96 5.86
C TYR A 48 -6.55 -6.94 4.97
N ILE A 49 -7.20 -5.78 4.86
CA ILE A 49 -8.40 -5.64 4.03
C ILE A 49 -8.06 -5.86 2.56
N ALA A 50 -6.93 -5.32 2.09
CA ALA A 50 -6.49 -5.49 0.72
C ALA A 50 -6.27 -6.97 0.36
N ILE A 51 -5.64 -7.72 1.25
CA ILE A 51 -5.41 -9.15 1.05
C ILE A 51 -6.75 -9.91 0.98
N LYS A 52 -7.65 -9.63 1.91
CA LYS A 52 -8.97 -10.27 1.92
C LYS A 52 -9.78 -9.95 0.67
N LEU A 53 -9.69 -8.72 0.20
CA LEU A 53 -10.36 -8.32 -1.03
C LEU A 53 -9.74 -9.03 -2.24
N ALA A 54 -8.42 -9.05 -2.32
CA ALA A 54 -7.70 -9.67 -3.44
C ALA A 54 -7.99 -11.17 -3.57
N GLU A 55 -8.28 -11.84 -2.45
CA GLU A 55 -8.68 -13.25 -2.47
C GLU A 55 -10.01 -13.48 -3.18
N ARG A 56 -10.82 -12.43 -3.31
CA ARG A 56 -12.17 -12.49 -3.88
C ARG A 56 -12.28 -11.89 -5.27
N ILE A 57 -11.29 -11.14 -5.69
CA ILE A 57 -11.25 -10.54 -7.01
C ILE A 57 -9.93 -10.91 -7.70
N ASN A 58 -9.84 -10.65 -8.98
CA ASN A 58 -8.65 -10.99 -9.76
C ASN A 58 -7.61 -9.86 -9.64
N ALA A 59 -6.94 -9.79 -8.49
CA ALA A 59 -5.98 -8.72 -8.22
C ALA A 59 -4.81 -9.18 -7.35
N LEU A 60 -3.67 -8.52 -7.53
CA LEU A 60 -2.52 -8.62 -6.63
C LEU A 60 -2.59 -7.51 -5.58
N VAL A 61 -1.81 -7.65 -4.53
CA VAL A 61 -1.66 -6.60 -3.50
C VAL A 61 -0.22 -6.08 -3.57
N ALA A 62 -0.07 -4.80 -3.85
CA ALA A 62 1.22 -4.14 -3.84
C ALA A 62 1.72 -3.96 -2.40
N PRO A 63 3.02 -3.69 -2.19
CA PRO A 63 3.51 -3.35 -0.86
C PRO A 63 2.74 -2.17 -0.29
N PRO A 64 2.39 -2.20 1.00
CA PRO A 64 1.61 -1.12 1.59
C PRO A 64 2.41 0.19 1.67
N ILE A 65 1.70 1.30 1.53
CA ILE A 65 2.28 2.62 1.74
C ILE A 65 2.12 2.94 3.22
N ALA A 66 3.22 2.88 3.96
CA ALA A 66 3.22 3.03 5.40
C ALA A 66 3.38 4.48 5.88
N TYR A 67 3.63 5.41 4.98
CA TYR A 67 3.83 6.82 5.31
C TYR A 67 2.79 7.66 4.61
N GLY A 68 2.06 8.45 5.40
CA GLY A 68 0.99 9.30 4.90
C GLY A 68 1.09 10.72 5.44
N VAL A 69 0.01 11.46 5.36
CA VAL A 69 -0.09 12.80 5.92
C VAL A 69 -0.69 12.69 7.32
N SER A 70 0.15 12.86 8.33
CA SER A 70 -0.22 12.67 9.74
C SER A 70 0.12 13.92 10.56
N MET A 71 -0.16 15.09 10.01
CA MET A 71 0.25 16.38 10.60
C MET A 71 -0.38 16.63 11.96
N THR A 72 -1.59 16.14 12.19
CA THR A 72 -2.26 16.27 13.48
C THR A 72 -1.47 15.62 14.62
N PHE A 73 -0.76 14.55 14.33
CA PHE A 73 -0.03 13.77 15.33
C PHE A 73 1.49 13.93 15.23
N GLU A 74 1.97 14.88 14.42
CA GLU A 74 3.41 14.98 14.12
C GLU A 74 4.29 15.25 15.32
N ASN A 75 3.72 15.81 16.42
CA ASN A 75 4.47 16.08 17.64
C ASN A 75 4.56 14.88 18.59
N PHE A 76 3.91 13.77 18.25
CA PHE A 76 3.95 12.56 19.07
C PHE A 76 5.05 11.62 18.59
N PRO A 77 5.81 10.99 19.53
CA PRO A 77 6.87 10.06 19.14
C PRO A 77 6.38 8.94 18.24
N GLY A 78 7.17 8.61 17.25
CA GLY A 78 6.85 7.55 16.29
C GLY A 78 6.04 7.97 15.10
N THR A 79 5.44 9.16 15.12
CA THR A 79 4.70 9.69 13.97
C THR A 79 5.66 10.18 12.91
N ILE A 80 5.49 9.69 11.68
CA ILE A 80 6.28 10.13 10.53
C ILE A 80 5.30 10.67 9.50
N SER A 81 5.21 12.00 9.39
CA SER A 81 4.27 12.64 8.47
C SER A 81 4.98 13.16 7.23
N LEU A 82 4.36 12.94 6.09
CA LEU A 82 4.75 13.61 4.85
C LEU A 82 3.92 14.88 4.68
N THR A 83 4.40 15.76 3.83
CA THR A 83 3.58 16.90 3.40
C THR A 83 2.57 16.44 2.35
N ILE A 84 1.50 17.20 2.20
CA ILE A 84 0.46 16.88 1.20
C ILE A 84 1.03 16.80 -0.22
N PRO A 85 1.84 17.78 -0.69
CA PRO A 85 2.38 17.71 -2.06
C PRO A 85 3.27 16.48 -2.28
N THR A 86 4.09 16.11 -1.30
CA THR A 86 4.95 14.93 -1.40
C THR A 86 4.12 13.66 -1.48
N TYR A 87 3.10 13.55 -0.65
CA TYR A 87 2.21 12.38 -0.63
C TYR A 87 1.47 12.24 -1.96
N GLN A 88 0.92 13.34 -2.47
CA GLN A 88 0.23 13.34 -3.76
C GLN A 88 1.14 12.88 -4.89
N LYS A 89 2.37 13.40 -4.91
CA LYS A 89 3.34 13.04 -5.94
C LYS A 89 3.73 11.57 -5.84
N MET A 90 3.93 11.07 -4.63
CA MET A 90 4.26 9.67 -4.41
C MET A 90 3.15 8.75 -4.93
N LEU A 91 1.91 9.03 -4.58
CA LEU A 91 0.77 8.23 -5.04
C LEU A 91 0.66 8.26 -6.55
N PHE A 92 0.82 9.43 -7.15
CA PHE A 92 0.78 9.57 -8.60
C PHE A 92 1.85 8.72 -9.28
N GLU A 93 3.09 8.79 -8.79
CA GLU A 93 4.19 8.06 -9.42
C GLU A 93 4.06 6.54 -9.23
N ILE A 94 3.57 6.10 -8.08
CA ILE A 94 3.32 4.67 -7.85
C ILE A 94 2.24 4.17 -8.82
N GLY A 95 1.12 4.89 -8.92
CA GLY A 95 0.05 4.53 -9.84
C GLY A 95 0.49 4.53 -11.29
N ALA A 96 1.24 5.55 -11.69
CA ALA A 96 1.75 5.66 -13.06
C ALA A 96 2.70 4.50 -13.39
N ALA A 97 3.56 4.11 -12.43
CA ALA A 97 4.48 2.99 -12.63
C ALA A 97 3.73 1.68 -12.83
N LEU A 98 2.69 1.44 -12.04
CA LEU A 98 1.88 0.22 -12.16
C LEU A 98 1.12 0.18 -13.49
N ILE A 99 0.54 1.29 -13.89
CA ILE A 99 -0.17 1.38 -15.17
C ILE A 99 0.79 1.14 -16.33
N LYS A 100 1.98 1.70 -16.26
CA LYS A 100 3.01 1.53 -17.29
C LYS A 100 3.42 0.06 -17.46
N GLN A 101 3.38 -0.71 -16.38
CA GLN A 101 3.71 -2.14 -16.43
C GLN A 101 2.59 -2.99 -17.05
N GLY A 102 1.39 -2.46 -17.19
CA GLY A 102 0.28 -3.14 -17.84
C GLY A 102 -0.87 -3.53 -16.91
N PHE A 103 -0.85 -3.12 -15.66
CA PHE A 103 -2.00 -3.32 -14.78
C PHE A 103 -3.19 -2.47 -15.28
N ASN A 104 -4.36 -3.03 -15.18
CA ASN A 104 -5.60 -2.34 -15.57
C ASN A 104 -6.17 -1.52 -14.42
#